data_8a545f9537e8464d9dfa1eca6f789bc1
#
_entry.id   8a545f9537e8464d9dfa1eca6f789bc1
#
_cell.length_a   1.000
_cell.length_b   1.000
_cell.length_c   1.000
_cell.angle_alpha   90.00
_cell.angle_beta   90.00
_cell.angle_gamma   90.00
#
_symmetry.space_group_name_H-M   'P 1'
#
loop_
_entity.id
_entity.type
_entity.pdbx_description
1 polymer ?
#
loop_
_entity_poly.entity_id
_entity_poly.type
_entity_poly.pdbx_seq_one_letter_code
_entity_poly.pdbx_strand_id
1 'polypeptide(L)'
;MDAVNLEEVRQKLQEALEERSRAGWAGQALACPPGRPKDMPERLRTARKAGVVCLLCHDDKWGWTLALMQRTLDDTPHSGQWAFPGGAEEPEDAGDLMRTALRECEEEIGLALPKAAVVGGLSPLYIPPSHFYVQPIVAVLDGVPEVVLQSEEVARLCWVPVRDLPSSGQPWPLQNVKVSKGTVQVPGWPMDEGVLWGATAMMTAELLMACAAAGFGRSFAPPKRDRS
;
A
#
# COMPACT_ATOMS: atom_id res chain seq x y z
N MET A 1 1.44 -14.66 25.14
CA MET A 1 1.02 -14.45 23.74
C MET A 1 1.79 -15.45 22.91
N ASP A 2 1.12 -16.30 22.17
CA ASP A 2 1.81 -17.28 21.32
C ASP A 2 2.59 -16.51 20.25
N ALA A 3 3.84 -16.92 20.02
CA ALA A 3 4.68 -16.32 18.99
C ALA A 3 3.97 -16.42 17.62
N VAL A 4 4.00 -15.33 16.86
CA VAL A 4 3.41 -15.30 15.52
C VAL A 4 4.19 -16.28 14.64
N ASN A 5 3.51 -17.30 14.11
CA ASN A 5 4.11 -18.18 13.13
C ASN A 5 4.14 -17.49 11.75
N LEU A 6 5.26 -16.87 11.42
CA LEU A 6 5.42 -16.07 10.21
C LEU A 6 5.19 -16.88 8.92
N GLU A 7 5.60 -18.13 8.87
CA GLU A 7 5.39 -19.01 7.71
C GLU A 7 3.89 -19.29 7.48
N GLU A 8 3.16 -19.56 8.55
CA GLU A 8 1.71 -19.75 8.48
C GLU A 8 1.00 -18.48 8.01
N VAL A 9 1.48 -17.31 8.48
CA VAL A 9 0.98 -16.01 8.07
C VAL A 9 1.21 -15.77 6.59
N ARG A 10 2.44 -16.02 6.11
CA ARG A 10 2.80 -15.87 4.69
C ARG A 10 1.96 -16.79 3.80
N GLN A 11 1.83 -18.04 4.17
CA GLN A 11 1.02 -19.02 3.41
C GLN A 11 -0.45 -18.57 3.33
N LYS A 12 -1.08 -18.24 4.45
CA LYS A 12 -2.49 -17.79 4.48
C LYS A 12 -2.71 -16.52 3.67
N LEU A 13 -1.76 -15.58 3.74
CA LEU A 13 -1.84 -14.34 2.97
C LEU A 13 -1.65 -14.61 1.48
N GLN A 14 -0.74 -15.49 1.09
CA GLN A 14 -0.56 -15.90 -0.30
C GLN A 14 -1.84 -16.52 -0.86
N GLU A 15 -2.45 -17.48 -0.15
CA GLU A 15 -3.73 -18.10 -0.53
C GLU A 15 -4.84 -17.04 -0.70
N ALA A 16 -4.94 -16.10 0.26
CA ALA A 16 -5.92 -15.02 0.19
C ALA A 16 -5.69 -14.06 -0.99
N LEU A 17 -4.44 -13.78 -1.34
CA LEU A 17 -4.09 -12.94 -2.49
C LEU A 17 -4.41 -13.65 -3.82
N GLU A 18 -4.12 -14.94 -3.95
CA GLU A 18 -4.42 -15.74 -5.14
C GLU A 18 -5.93 -15.84 -5.39
N GLU A 19 -6.73 -16.07 -4.36
CA GLU A 19 -8.21 -16.07 -4.48
C GLU A 19 -8.76 -14.70 -4.85
N ARG A 20 -8.21 -13.62 -4.28
CA ARG A 20 -8.70 -12.25 -4.46
C ARG A 20 -8.22 -11.56 -5.72
N SER A 21 -7.16 -12.01 -6.36
CA SER A 21 -6.75 -11.52 -7.67
C SER A 21 -7.89 -11.61 -8.70
N ARG A 22 -8.90 -12.45 -8.42
CA ARG A 22 -10.14 -12.58 -9.20
C ARG A 22 -11.21 -11.52 -8.86
N ALA A 23 -11.11 -10.85 -7.71
CA ALA A 23 -12.10 -9.89 -7.20
C ALA A 23 -11.58 -8.47 -7.04
N GLY A 24 -10.34 -8.21 -7.44
CA GLY A 24 -9.49 -7.02 -7.19
C GLY A 24 -10.16 -5.67 -6.98
N TRP A 25 -11.06 -5.31 -7.89
CA TRP A 25 -11.78 -4.04 -7.80
C TRP A 25 -12.64 -3.88 -6.54
N ALA A 26 -13.16 -4.96 -5.96
CA ALA A 26 -14.06 -4.86 -4.81
C ALA A 26 -13.38 -4.22 -3.58
N GLY A 27 -12.10 -4.56 -3.34
CA GLY A 27 -11.30 -3.93 -2.29
C GLY A 27 -10.94 -2.49 -2.63
N GLN A 28 -10.45 -2.27 -3.83
CA GLN A 28 -10.06 -0.95 -4.31
C GLN A 28 -11.22 0.05 -4.31
N ALA A 29 -12.45 -0.40 -4.59
CA ALA A 29 -13.65 0.43 -4.64
C ALA A 29 -13.98 1.10 -3.30
N LEU A 30 -13.57 0.51 -2.17
CA LEU A 30 -13.83 1.03 -0.83
C LEU A 30 -13.15 2.38 -0.57
N ALA A 31 -12.03 2.66 -1.27
CA ALA A 31 -11.27 3.91 -1.17
C ALA A 31 -11.14 4.62 -2.52
N CYS A 32 -12.00 4.29 -3.49
CA CYS A 32 -11.94 4.85 -4.83
C CYS A 32 -12.48 6.28 -4.88
N PRO A 33 -11.69 7.26 -5.37
CA PRO A 33 -12.18 8.61 -5.56
C PRO A 33 -13.36 8.68 -6.55
N PRO A 34 -14.32 9.60 -6.34
CA PRO A 34 -15.44 9.80 -7.26
C PRO A 34 -14.98 10.06 -8.70
N GLY A 35 -15.69 9.51 -9.67
CA GLY A 35 -15.40 9.71 -11.10
C GLY A 35 -14.19 8.91 -11.64
N ARG A 36 -13.53 8.09 -10.82
CA ARG A 36 -12.48 7.21 -11.32
C ARG A 36 -13.11 6.03 -12.09
N PRO A 37 -12.66 5.74 -13.33
CA PRO A 37 -13.19 4.60 -14.08
C PRO A 37 -12.84 3.29 -13.38
N LYS A 38 -13.80 2.34 -13.40
CA LYS A 38 -13.62 1.00 -12.84
C LYS A 38 -12.77 0.11 -13.74
N ASP A 39 -12.91 0.31 -15.05
CA ASP A 39 -12.25 -0.50 -16.05
C ASP A 39 -10.92 0.12 -16.44
N MET A 40 -9.97 -0.75 -16.77
CA MET A 40 -8.69 -0.34 -17.29
C MET A 40 -8.87 0.22 -18.71
N PRO A 41 -8.49 1.46 -18.97
CA PRO A 41 -8.67 2.04 -20.29
C PRO A 41 -7.78 1.33 -21.33
N GLU A 42 -8.17 1.41 -22.62
CA GLU A 42 -7.33 0.92 -23.74
C GLU A 42 -5.93 1.53 -23.76
N ARG A 43 -5.73 2.66 -23.07
CA ARG A 43 -4.44 3.35 -22.88
C ARG A 43 -3.40 2.57 -22.08
N LEU A 44 -3.74 1.40 -21.52
CA LEU A 44 -2.76 0.54 -20.82
C LEU A 44 -1.55 0.16 -21.68
N ARG A 45 -1.72 0.06 -23.00
CA ARG A 45 -0.60 -0.25 -23.90
C ARG A 45 0.49 0.81 -23.92
N THR A 46 0.14 2.06 -23.60
CA THR A 46 1.04 3.22 -23.58
C THR A 46 1.33 3.72 -22.18
N ALA A 47 0.70 3.15 -21.17
CA ALA A 47 0.93 3.52 -19.78
C ALA A 47 2.37 3.15 -19.37
N ARG A 48 3.01 4.07 -18.65
CA ARG A 48 4.26 3.77 -17.96
C ARG A 48 3.99 2.71 -16.92
N LYS A 49 4.91 1.77 -16.76
CA LYS A 49 4.75 0.73 -15.75
C LYS A 49 5.49 1.12 -14.48
N ALA A 50 4.99 0.64 -13.36
CA ALA A 50 5.59 0.85 -12.04
C ALA A 50 5.34 -0.37 -11.14
N GLY A 51 6.25 -0.60 -10.20
CA GLY A 51 6.10 -1.57 -9.14
C GLY A 51 6.17 -0.88 -7.78
N VAL A 52 5.33 -1.27 -6.84
CA VAL A 52 5.36 -0.75 -5.45
C VAL A 52 5.30 -1.89 -4.44
N VAL A 53 5.88 -1.72 -3.26
CA VAL A 53 5.90 -2.71 -2.19
C VAL A 53 4.93 -2.34 -1.08
N CYS A 54 3.90 -3.15 -0.90
CA CYS A 54 3.04 -3.14 0.28
C CYS A 54 3.70 -3.99 1.37
N LEU A 55 4.56 -3.38 2.18
CA LEU A 55 5.36 -4.09 3.17
C LEU A 55 4.65 -4.16 4.51
N LEU A 56 4.36 -5.39 4.95
CA LEU A 56 3.83 -5.70 6.28
C LEU A 56 4.96 -6.20 7.18
N CYS A 57 5.06 -5.63 8.38
CA CYS A 57 6.00 -6.06 9.42
C CYS A 57 5.25 -6.36 10.71
N HIS A 58 5.65 -7.41 11.42
CA HIS A 58 5.12 -7.68 12.74
C HIS A 58 5.99 -7.00 13.80
N ASP A 59 5.38 -6.13 14.59
CA ASP A 59 6.00 -5.44 15.72
C ASP A 59 5.42 -5.94 17.03
N ASP A 60 6.26 -6.22 18.03
CA ASP A 60 5.83 -6.78 19.31
C ASP A 60 4.90 -5.85 20.10
N LYS A 61 5.04 -4.55 19.93
CA LYS A 61 4.24 -3.52 20.62
C LYS A 61 2.97 -3.16 19.86
N TRP A 62 3.09 -3.04 18.52
CA TRP A 62 2.02 -2.51 17.68
C TRP A 62 1.25 -3.58 16.91
N GLY A 63 1.76 -4.82 16.88
CA GLY A 63 1.26 -5.89 16.02
C GLY A 63 1.65 -5.65 14.57
N TRP A 64 0.78 -5.98 13.65
CA TRP A 64 1.05 -5.77 12.22
C TRP A 64 1.08 -4.28 11.87
N THR A 65 2.15 -3.86 11.22
CA THR A 65 2.35 -2.51 10.70
C THR A 65 2.54 -2.53 9.19
N LEU A 66 2.15 -1.44 8.54
CA LEU A 66 2.27 -1.22 7.11
C LEU A 66 3.23 -0.06 6.86
N ALA A 67 4.24 -0.27 6.03
CA ALA A 67 5.16 0.78 5.62
C ALA A 67 4.48 1.74 4.65
N LEU A 68 4.42 3.01 5.01
CA LEU A 68 3.97 4.11 4.14
C LEU A 68 4.99 5.23 4.19
N MET A 69 5.44 5.68 3.04
CA MET A 69 6.32 6.83 2.93
C MET A 69 5.57 8.07 2.48
N GLN A 70 6.05 9.24 2.89
CA GLN A 70 5.59 10.50 2.35
C GLN A 70 6.65 11.02 1.36
N ARG A 71 6.23 11.31 0.14
CA ARG A 71 7.09 11.88 -0.88
C ARG A 71 7.50 13.30 -0.48
N THR A 72 8.68 13.73 -0.91
CA THR A 72 9.12 15.12 -0.77
C THR A 72 8.19 16.08 -1.51
N LEU A 73 8.25 17.35 -1.15
CA LEU A 73 7.53 18.40 -1.88
C LEU A 73 8.32 18.74 -3.14
N ASP A 74 7.71 18.48 -4.28
CA ASP A 74 8.25 18.75 -5.61
C ASP A 74 7.14 19.29 -6.55
N ASP A 75 7.46 19.54 -7.81
CA ASP A 75 6.51 20.03 -8.82
C ASP A 75 5.72 18.88 -9.50
N THR A 76 5.78 17.65 -8.96
CA THR A 76 5.07 16.51 -9.54
C THR A 76 3.61 16.41 -9.08
N PRO A 77 2.74 15.70 -9.83
CA PRO A 77 1.35 15.49 -9.42
C PRO A 77 1.16 14.76 -8.08
N HIS A 78 2.20 14.10 -7.57
CA HIS A 78 2.17 13.30 -6.35
C HIS A 78 3.00 13.89 -5.20
N SER A 79 3.38 15.18 -5.33
CA SER A 79 4.12 15.95 -4.34
C SER A 79 3.49 15.85 -2.94
N GLY A 80 4.29 15.49 -1.95
CA GLY A 80 3.87 15.40 -0.55
C GLY A 80 2.82 14.32 -0.23
N GLN A 81 2.47 13.46 -1.18
CA GLN A 81 1.46 12.41 -0.96
C GLN A 81 2.07 11.20 -0.24
N TRP A 82 1.21 10.52 0.51
CA TRP A 82 1.53 9.21 1.07
C TRP A 82 1.52 8.14 -0.02
N ALA A 83 2.56 7.32 -0.05
CA ALA A 83 2.76 6.28 -1.04
C ALA A 83 3.36 5.02 -0.42
N PHE A 84 3.27 3.91 -1.13
CA PHE A 84 4.13 2.77 -0.89
C PHE A 84 5.51 3.01 -1.51
N PRO A 85 6.59 2.47 -0.95
CA PRO A 85 7.88 2.45 -1.63
C PRO A 85 7.76 1.82 -3.01
N GLY A 86 8.32 2.48 -4.03
CA GLY A 86 8.23 1.99 -5.39
C GLY A 86 8.22 3.09 -6.44
N GLY A 87 8.50 2.71 -7.68
CA GLY A 87 8.66 3.64 -8.78
C GLY A 87 8.50 3.04 -10.16
N ALA A 88 9.06 3.73 -11.16
CA ALA A 88 8.93 3.38 -12.55
C ALA A 88 9.81 2.19 -12.94
N GLU A 89 9.29 1.37 -13.86
CA GLU A 89 10.09 0.33 -14.53
C GLU A 89 11.27 0.96 -15.27
N GLU A 90 12.45 0.38 -15.12
CA GLU A 90 13.66 0.70 -15.85
C GLU A 90 14.08 -0.46 -16.78
N PRO A 91 14.94 -0.24 -17.79
CA PRO A 91 15.34 -1.27 -18.74
C PRO A 91 15.96 -2.52 -18.07
N GLU A 92 16.69 -2.35 -16.98
CA GLU A 92 17.32 -3.41 -16.19
C GLU A 92 16.31 -4.30 -15.45
N ASP A 93 15.09 -3.85 -15.24
CA ASP A 93 14.00 -4.64 -14.64
C ASP A 93 13.45 -5.68 -15.62
N ALA A 94 13.69 -5.50 -16.92
CA ALA A 94 13.32 -6.44 -18.00
C ALA A 94 11.83 -6.82 -18.04
N GLY A 95 10.95 -5.90 -17.68
CA GLY A 95 9.51 -6.12 -17.65
C GLY A 95 8.97 -6.77 -16.38
N ASP A 96 9.84 -7.10 -15.41
CA ASP A 96 9.47 -7.70 -14.13
C ASP A 96 9.18 -6.60 -13.09
N LEU A 97 7.90 -6.26 -12.91
CA LEU A 97 7.47 -5.22 -11.98
C LEU A 97 7.69 -5.58 -10.49
N MET A 98 7.91 -6.86 -10.18
CA MET A 98 8.38 -7.24 -8.85
C MET A 98 9.84 -6.80 -8.65
N ARG A 99 10.70 -6.98 -9.66
CA ARG A 99 12.07 -6.47 -9.60
C ARG A 99 12.09 -4.95 -9.45
N THR A 100 11.26 -4.25 -10.23
CA THR A 100 11.08 -2.80 -10.11
C THR A 100 10.73 -2.41 -8.67
N ALA A 101 9.71 -3.03 -8.09
CA ALA A 101 9.26 -2.72 -6.73
C ALA A 101 10.36 -2.95 -5.68
N LEU A 102 11.11 -4.05 -5.79
CA LEU A 102 12.19 -4.38 -4.84
C LEU A 102 13.39 -3.44 -4.99
N ARG A 103 13.80 -3.09 -6.21
CA ARG A 103 14.87 -2.13 -6.49
C ARG A 103 14.54 -0.75 -5.91
N GLU A 104 13.38 -0.23 -6.25
CA GLU A 104 12.90 1.07 -5.78
C GLU A 104 12.77 1.12 -4.23
N CYS A 105 12.32 0.02 -3.61
CA CYS A 105 12.28 -0.08 -2.16
C CYS A 105 13.68 0.04 -1.53
N GLU A 106 14.69 -0.57 -2.15
CA GLU A 106 16.08 -0.44 -1.71
C GLU A 106 16.61 0.98 -1.94
N GLU A 107 16.31 1.61 -3.07
CA GLU A 107 16.75 2.96 -3.41
C GLU A 107 16.10 4.02 -2.49
N GLU A 108 14.77 3.98 -2.28
CA GLU A 108 14.03 4.99 -1.55
C GLU A 108 14.17 4.89 -0.02
N ILE A 109 14.17 3.65 0.52
CA ILE A 109 14.18 3.43 1.98
C ILE A 109 15.36 2.59 2.48
N GLY A 110 16.32 2.25 1.62
CA GLY A 110 17.53 1.51 1.98
C GLY A 110 17.27 0.05 2.38
N LEU A 111 16.13 -0.53 2.00
CA LEU A 111 15.73 -1.86 2.42
C LEU A 111 15.78 -2.87 1.27
N ALA A 112 16.85 -3.66 1.22
CA ALA A 112 17.00 -4.78 0.30
C ALA A 112 16.11 -5.96 0.74
N LEU A 113 14.93 -6.07 0.16
CA LEU A 113 13.97 -7.14 0.46
C LEU A 113 14.35 -8.44 -0.27
N PRO A 114 14.48 -9.58 0.43
CA PRO A 114 14.67 -10.86 -0.23
C PRO A 114 13.39 -11.29 -0.96
N LYS A 115 13.51 -11.91 -2.13
CA LYS A 115 12.34 -12.44 -2.87
C LYS A 115 11.47 -13.37 -2.02
N ALA A 116 12.05 -14.09 -1.07
CA ALA A 116 11.32 -14.96 -0.14
C ALA A 116 10.39 -14.20 0.83
N ALA A 117 10.55 -12.88 0.97
CA ALA A 117 9.62 -12.05 1.73
C ALA A 117 8.34 -11.75 0.94
N VAL A 118 8.37 -11.87 -0.39
CA VAL A 118 7.22 -11.60 -1.25
C VAL A 118 6.24 -12.76 -1.18
N VAL A 119 5.00 -12.46 -0.82
CA VAL A 119 3.91 -13.43 -0.68
C VAL A 119 2.88 -13.35 -1.82
N GLY A 120 2.99 -12.36 -2.71
CA GLY A 120 2.10 -12.23 -3.86
C GLY A 120 1.94 -10.78 -4.31
N GLY A 121 0.88 -10.51 -5.04
CA GLY A 121 0.53 -9.17 -5.53
C GLY A 121 -0.94 -8.85 -5.34
N LEU A 122 -1.24 -7.56 -5.22
CA LEU A 122 -2.60 -7.05 -5.32
C LEU A 122 -2.98 -6.83 -6.79
N SER A 123 -4.23 -6.53 -7.02
CA SER A 123 -4.72 -6.18 -8.36
C SER A 123 -4.02 -4.94 -8.89
N PRO A 124 -3.55 -4.98 -10.14
CA PRO A 124 -2.90 -3.84 -10.73
C PRO A 124 -3.86 -2.65 -10.88
N LEU A 125 -3.30 -1.45 -10.85
CA LEU A 125 -4.05 -0.22 -10.81
C LEU A 125 -3.54 0.78 -11.84
N TYR A 126 -4.43 1.31 -12.69
CA TYR A 126 -4.09 2.43 -13.56
C TYR A 126 -4.29 3.77 -12.84
N ILE A 127 -3.34 4.68 -12.92
CA ILE A 127 -3.37 6.01 -12.29
C ILE A 127 -3.46 7.10 -13.38
N PRO A 128 -4.66 7.64 -13.66
CA PRO A 128 -4.88 8.56 -14.77
C PRO A 128 -4.02 9.85 -14.74
N PRO A 129 -3.81 10.52 -13.58
CA PRO A 129 -3.05 11.77 -13.56
C PRO A 129 -1.59 11.63 -13.98
N SER A 130 -0.94 10.51 -13.66
CA SER A 130 0.46 10.25 -13.98
C SER A 130 0.65 9.26 -15.14
N HIS A 131 -0.44 8.71 -15.67
CA HIS A 131 -0.44 7.71 -16.73
C HIS A 131 0.38 6.45 -16.39
N PHE A 132 0.35 6.01 -15.12
CA PHE A 132 1.01 4.79 -14.66
C PHE A 132 0.06 3.60 -14.59
N TYR A 133 0.59 2.44 -14.96
CA TYR A 133 0.08 1.12 -14.60
C TYR A 133 0.93 0.58 -13.47
N VAL A 134 0.37 0.45 -12.28
CA VAL A 134 1.08 0.07 -11.07
C VAL A 134 0.74 -1.35 -10.68
N GLN A 135 1.77 -2.17 -10.43
CA GLN A 135 1.66 -3.50 -9.85
C GLN A 135 2.09 -3.44 -8.37
N PRO A 136 1.16 -3.58 -7.43
CA PRO A 136 1.52 -3.67 -6.02
C PRO A 136 1.97 -5.10 -5.68
N ILE A 137 3.11 -5.21 -5.01
CA ILE A 137 3.69 -6.45 -4.49
C ILE A 137 3.55 -6.46 -2.98
N VAL A 138 3.09 -7.57 -2.41
CA VAL A 138 2.94 -7.73 -0.97
C VAL A 138 4.13 -8.49 -0.42
N ALA A 139 4.81 -7.90 0.54
CA ALA A 139 5.92 -8.51 1.25
C ALA A 139 5.66 -8.54 2.76
N VAL A 140 6.20 -9.55 3.45
CA VAL A 140 6.03 -9.78 4.89
C VAL A 140 7.37 -10.01 5.54
N LEU A 141 7.71 -9.22 6.58
CA LEU A 141 8.90 -9.38 7.40
C LEU A 141 8.54 -9.67 8.86
N ASP A 142 9.48 -10.35 9.53
CA ASP A 142 9.50 -10.48 10.98
C ASP A 142 10.25 -9.29 11.57
N GLY A 143 9.56 -8.54 12.43
CA GLY A 143 10.10 -7.30 12.98
C GLY A 143 10.08 -6.12 12.01
N VAL A 144 10.19 -4.94 12.57
CA VAL A 144 10.33 -3.69 11.84
C VAL A 144 11.82 -3.47 11.54
N PRO A 145 12.22 -3.43 10.25
CA PRO A 145 13.63 -3.28 9.89
C PRO A 145 14.14 -1.86 10.14
N GLU A 146 15.46 -1.73 10.29
CA GLU A 146 16.13 -0.43 10.15
C GLU A 146 16.10 -0.01 8.68
N VAL A 147 15.90 1.28 8.44
CA VAL A 147 15.80 1.88 7.11
C VAL A 147 16.69 3.11 7.00
N VAL A 148 17.14 3.41 5.78
CA VAL A 148 17.90 4.61 5.44
C VAL A 148 17.18 5.32 4.30
N LEU A 149 16.56 6.46 4.61
CA LEU A 149 15.74 7.17 3.63
C LEU A 149 16.59 7.93 2.63
N GLN A 150 16.23 7.84 1.36
CA GLN A 150 16.73 8.73 0.32
C GLN A 150 16.02 10.09 0.46
N SER A 151 16.73 11.04 1.08
CA SER A 151 16.15 12.32 1.53
C SER A 151 15.69 13.26 0.40
N GLU A 152 16.14 13.03 -0.83
CA GLU A 152 15.70 13.80 -2.00
C GLU A 152 14.29 13.39 -2.46
N GLU A 153 13.90 12.13 -2.23
CA GLU A 153 12.63 11.57 -2.70
C GLU A 153 11.65 11.28 -1.56
N VAL A 154 12.16 10.90 -0.40
CA VAL A 154 11.37 10.46 0.76
C VAL A 154 11.52 11.44 1.91
N ALA A 155 10.46 12.17 2.22
CA ALA A 155 10.45 13.10 3.36
C ALA A 155 10.41 12.34 4.70
N ARG A 156 9.69 11.22 4.75
CA ARG A 156 9.60 10.33 5.92
C ARG A 156 9.00 8.97 5.57
N LEU A 157 9.21 8.01 6.47
CA LEU A 157 8.55 6.71 6.48
C LEU A 157 7.78 6.55 7.80
N CYS A 158 6.57 6.01 7.72
CA CYS A 158 5.75 5.65 8.87
C CYS A 158 5.40 4.15 8.83
N TRP A 159 5.57 3.50 9.97
CA TRP A 159 5.08 2.15 10.23
C TRP A 159 3.68 2.28 10.85
N VAL A 160 2.66 2.23 9.99
CA VAL A 160 1.27 2.47 10.40
C VAL A 160 0.67 1.18 10.95
N PRO A 161 0.27 1.14 12.23
CA PRO A 161 -0.40 -0.05 12.75
C PRO A 161 -1.66 -0.36 11.95
N VAL A 162 -1.77 -1.58 11.43
CA VAL A 162 -2.91 -1.98 10.58
C VAL A 162 -4.24 -1.82 11.31
N ARG A 163 -4.23 -2.00 12.64
CA ARG A 163 -5.41 -1.79 13.50
C ARG A 163 -5.92 -0.35 13.52
N ASP A 164 -5.07 0.62 13.19
CA ASP A 164 -5.40 2.05 13.17
C ASP A 164 -5.95 2.51 11.80
N LEU A 165 -5.94 1.62 10.81
CA LEU A 165 -6.52 1.82 9.49
C LEU A 165 -8.03 1.45 9.48
N PRO A 166 -8.80 1.85 8.45
CA PRO A 166 -10.21 1.47 8.35
C PRO A 166 -10.41 -0.04 8.41
N SER A 167 -11.51 -0.45 9.05
CA SER A 167 -11.87 -1.87 9.10
C SER A 167 -12.04 -2.46 7.70
N SER A 168 -11.57 -3.69 7.53
CA SER A 168 -11.71 -4.42 6.27
C SER A 168 -13.15 -4.48 5.79
N GLY A 169 -13.35 -4.28 4.48
CA GLY A 169 -14.67 -4.37 3.84
C GLY A 169 -15.58 -3.15 4.09
N GLN A 170 -15.12 -2.11 4.79
CA GLN A 170 -15.88 -0.89 5.02
C GLN A 170 -15.44 0.23 4.06
N PRO A 171 -16.38 1.02 3.51
CA PRO A 171 -16.04 2.23 2.76
C PRO A 171 -15.20 3.19 3.61
N TRP A 172 -14.18 3.78 3.00
CA TRP A 172 -13.34 4.74 3.69
C TRP A 172 -14.06 6.08 3.89
N PRO A 173 -13.82 6.78 5.02
CA PRO A 173 -14.42 8.07 5.29
C PRO A 173 -13.99 9.12 4.26
N LEU A 174 -14.88 10.08 4.01
CA LEU A 174 -14.59 11.19 3.11
C LEU A 174 -13.69 12.23 3.80
N GLN A 175 -12.64 12.64 3.11
CA GLN A 175 -11.67 13.64 3.54
C GLN A 175 -11.58 14.78 2.52
N ASN A 176 -11.32 15.99 3.00
CA ASN A 176 -11.03 17.12 2.14
C ASN A 176 -9.55 17.17 1.83
N VAL A 177 -9.19 17.08 0.56
CA VAL A 177 -7.80 17.11 0.08
C VAL A 177 -7.59 18.29 -0.85
N LYS A 178 -6.52 19.04 -0.62
CA LYS A 178 -6.08 20.11 -1.52
C LYS A 178 -5.39 19.50 -2.74
N VAL A 179 -5.82 19.90 -3.91
CA VAL A 179 -5.22 19.54 -5.21
C VAL A 179 -4.98 20.83 -6.00
N SER A 180 -4.22 20.76 -7.11
CA SER A 180 -3.88 21.92 -7.93
C SER A 180 -5.11 22.75 -8.39
N LYS A 181 -6.28 22.13 -8.51
CA LYS A 181 -7.53 22.78 -8.95
C LYS A 181 -8.48 23.14 -7.80
N GLY A 182 -8.02 23.11 -6.54
CA GLY A 182 -8.83 23.45 -5.36
C GLY A 182 -8.91 22.34 -4.33
N THR A 183 -10.00 22.28 -3.58
CA THR A 183 -10.24 21.23 -2.60
C THR A 183 -11.25 20.22 -3.14
N VAL A 184 -10.93 18.94 -3.02
CA VAL A 184 -11.81 17.82 -3.41
C VAL A 184 -12.13 16.97 -2.22
N GLN A 185 -13.33 16.38 -2.21
CA GLN A 185 -13.73 15.41 -1.20
C GLN A 185 -13.53 13.99 -1.75
N VAL A 186 -12.70 13.21 -1.08
CA VAL A 186 -12.32 11.86 -1.52
C VAL A 186 -12.31 10.87 -0.34
N PRO A 187 -12.56 9.58 -0.58
CA PRO A 187 -12.27 8.56 0.41
C PRO A 187 -10.80 8.58 0.80
N GLY A 188 -10.53 8.62 2.11
CA GLY A 188 -9.17 8.72 2.61
C GLY A 188 -9.11 8.50 4.12
N TRP A 189 -7.88 8.40 4.63
CA TRP A 189 -7.59 8.22 6.03
C TRP A 189 -6.65 9.31 6.53
N PRO A 190 -6.98 9.99 7.64
CA PRO A 190 -6.11 11.03 8.18
C PRO A 190 -4.81 10.40 8.68
N MET A 191 -3.70 11.00 8.29
CA MET A 191 -2.36 10.69 8.77
C MET A 191 -1.89 11.85 9.66
N ASP A 192 -0.77 11.67 10.36
CA ASP A 192 -0.18 12.75 11.19
C ASP A 192 0.01 14.03 10.39
N GLU A 193 0.41 13.89 9.12
CA GLU A 193 0.41 14.98 8.15
C GLU A 193 -0.30 14.57 6.87
N GLY A 194 -1.35 15.30 6.51
CA GLY A 194 -2.11 15.07 5.31
C GLY A 194 -3.07 13.90 5.39
N VAL A 195 -3.37 13.32 4.25
CA VAL A 195 -4.38 12.26 4.09
C VAL A 195 -3.81 11.14 3.21
N LEU A 196 -3.98 9.91 3.64
CA LEU A 196 -3.79 8.73 2.78
C LEU A 196 -5.03 8.58 1.89
N TRP A 197 -4.89 8.77 0.58
CA TRP A 197 -6.00 8.77 -0.39
C TRP A 197 -5.55 8.26 -1.77
N GLY A 198 -6.45 8.24 -2.73
CA GLY A 198 -6.15 7.92 -4.12
C GLY A 198 -5.69 6.49 -4.32
N ALA A 199 -4.68 6.28 -5.18
CA ALA A 199 -4.19 4.96 -5.54
C ALA A 199 -3.67 4.18 -4.32
N THR A 200 -2.92 4.83 -3.45
CA THR A 200 -2.35 4.19 -2.25
C THR A 200 -3.44 3.72 -1.29
N ALA A 201 -4.47 4.55 -1.05
CA ALA A 201 -5.62 4.15 -0.24
C ALA A 201 -6.40 2.97 -0.87
N MET A 202 -6.56 2.95 -2.19
CA MET A 202 -7.22 1.85 -2.91
C MET A 202 -6.46 0.53 -2.75
N MET A 203 -5.13 0.54 -2.93
CA MET A 203 -4.27 -0.62 -2.72
C MET A 203 -4.29 -1.06 -1.25
N THR A 204 -4.24 -0.12 -0.31
CA THR A 204 -4.35 -0.41 1.13
C THR A 204 -5.69 -1.07 1.46
N ALA A 205 -6.80 -0.58 0.94
CA ALA A 205 -8.12 -1.16 1.18
C ALA A 205 -8.22 -2.62 0.67
N GLU A 206 -7.65 -2.92 -0.50
CA GLU A 206 -7.56 -4.28 -1.02
C GLU A 206 -6.66 -5.16 -0.13
N LEU A 207 -5.50 -4.66 0.31
CA LEU A 207 -4.60 -5.37 1.23
C LEU A 207 -5.29 -5.73 2.55
N LEU A 208 -6.01 -4.77 3.16
CA LEU A 208 -6.76 -5.01 4.40
C LEU A 208 -7.80 -6.12 4.24
N MET A 209 -8.43 -6.21 3.07
CA MET A 209 -9.35 -7.31 2.78
C MET A 209 -8.61 -8.65 2.64
N ALA A 210 -7.43 -8.69 2.03
CA ALA A 210 -6.62 -9.91 1.95
C ALA A 210 -6.15 -10.35 3.35
N CYS A 211 -5.68 -9.43 4.17
CA CYS A 211 -5.30 -9.69 5.55
C CYS A 211 -6.45 -10.28 6.37
N ALA A 212 -7.65 -9.72 6.24
CA ALA A 212 -8.84 -10.24 6.94
C ALA A 212 -9.23 -11.65 6.48
N ALA A 213 -9.13 -11.93 5.17
CA ALA A 213 -9.37 -13.27 4.63
C ALA A 213 -8.33 -14.30 5.11
N ALA A 214 -7.08 -13.87 5.27
CA ALA A 214 -6.00 -14.67 5.84
C ALA A 214 -6.14 -14.90 7.37
N GLY A 215 -7.19 -14.36 8.00
CA GLY A 215 -7.47 -14.56 9.41
C GLY A 215 -6.81 -13.55 10.35
N PHE A 216 -6.20 -12.48 9.83
CA PHE A 216 -5.59 -11.42 10.64
C PHE A 216 -6.61 -10.44 11.23
N GLY A 217 -7.87 -10.50 10.80
CA GLY A 217 -8.92 -9.58 11.23
C GLY A 217 -9.21 -9.58 12.73
N ARG A 218 -8.96 -10.68 13.43
CA ARG A 218 -9.12 -10.78 14.89
C ARG A 218 -7.96 -10.16 15.66
N SER A 219 -6.76 -10.13 15.08
CA SER A 219 -5.55 -9.52 15.66
C SER A 219 -5.53 -8.01 15.50
N PHE A 220 -6.38 -7.46 14.62
CA PHE A 220 -6.48 -6.04 14.32
C PHE A 220 -7.66 -5.35 15.05
N ALA A 221 -8.43 -6.07 15.85
CA ALA A 221 -9.48 -5.44 16.65
C ALA A 221 -8.82 -4.47 17.66
N PRO A 222 -9.20 -3.19 17.67
CA PRO A 222 -8.64 -2.25 18.64
C PRO A 222 -8.93 -2.77 20.06
N PRO A 223 -8.02 -2.59 21.03
CA PRO A 223 -8.32 -2.88 22.41
C PRO A 223 -9.58 -2.10 22.80
N LYS A 224 -10.53 -2.78 23.43
CA LYS A 224 -11.72 -2.10 23.98
C LYS A 224 -11.22 -0.94 24.81
N ARG A 225 -11.55 0.30 24.42
CA ARG A 225 -11.31 1.46 25.25
C ARG A 225 -12.17 1.25 26.52
N ASP A 226 -11.53 0.94 27.62
CA ASP A 226 -12.19 1.01 28.91
C ASP A 226 -12.69 2.45 29.05
N ARG A 227 -14.00 2.60 29.01
CA ARG A 227 -14.66 3.86 29.37
C ARG A 227 -14.63 3.90 30.88
N SER A 228 -13.61 4.51 31.44
CA SER A 228 -13.62 5.01 32.82
C SER A 228 -14.11 6.45 32.84
#